data_3d5416cd3aeb1dff28ba87cd13672134
#
_entry.id   3d5416cd3aeb1dff28ba87cd13672134
#
_cell.length_a   1.000
_cell.length_b   1.000
_cell.length_c   1.000
_cell.angle_alpha   90.00
_cell.angle_beta   90.00
_cell.angle_gamma   90.00
#
_symmetry.space_group_name_H-M   'P 1'
#
loop_
_entity.id
_entity.type
_entity.pdbx_description
1 polymer ?
#
loop_
_entity_poly.entity_id
_entity_poly.type
_entity_poly.pdbx_seq_one_letter_code
_entity_poly.pdbx_strand_id
1 'polypeptide(L)'
;DDVESRGLGDVYKRQHQDTWSIEEAEPSVTSYKNQITGSNYRQTKEMGDLVMSFTIGQYDYATKKDLMGGTLINTDKGWKRERGVVDIYKCMIALTEDNQYVVFPKATSITREANTDGAIGLAVSATALEPDNSDVSSEYWFDSSVVVEALSLSNMSSK
;
A
#
# COMPACT_ATOMS: atom_id res chain seq x y z
N ASP A 1 18.00 4.52 -10.61
CA ASP A 1 17.57 4.02 -9.31
C ASP A 1 16.30 4.73 -8.92
N ASP A 2 15.22 4.06 -9.16
CA ASP A 2 13.90 4.64 -9.11
C ASP A 2 13.43 4.82 -7.68
N VAL A 3 12.97 6.02 -7.39
CA VAL A 3 12.21 6.28 -6.17
C VAL A 3 11.00 5.34 -6.05
N GLU A 4 10.52 4.88 -7.18
CA GLU A 4 9.44 3.89 -7.29
C GLU A 4 9.79 2.53 -6.68
N SER A 5 11.05 2.14 -6.72
CA SER A 5 11.51 0.84 -6.22
C SER A 5 11.68 0.79 -4.69
N ARG A 6 11.76 1.93 -4.03
CA ARG A 6 12.01 1.97 -2.58
C ARG A 6 10.82 1.61 -1.71
N GLY A 7 9.62 1.67 -2.24
CA GLY A 7 8.40 1.38 -1.49
C GLY A 7 8.05 -0.10 -1.37
N LEU A 8 8.34 -0.88 -2.38
CA LEU A 8 7.96 -2.30 -2.48
C LEU A 8 9.16 -3.26 -2.48
N GLY A 9 10.28 -2.86 -1.85
CA GLY A 9 11.45 -3.74 -1.84
C GLY A 9 11.96 -4.00 -3.26
N ASP A 10 12.22 -2.94 -3.99
CA ASP A 10 13.07 -2.94 -5.17
C ASP A 10 12.54 -3.64 -6.42
N VAL A 11 11.25 -3.81 -6.60
CA VAL A 11 10.81 -4.52 -7.79
C VAL A 11 9.57 -3.92 -8.41
N TYR A 12 9.69 -3.48 -9.66
CA TYR A 12 8.56 -3.33 -10.56
C TYR A 12 7.88 -4.69 -10.74
N LYS A 13 6.80 -4.91 -10.03
CA LYS A 13 6.01 -6.11 -10.21
C LYS A 13 4.94 -5.86 -11.26
N ARG A 14 4.90 -6.71 -12.27
CA ARG A 14 3.83 -6.67 -13.25
C ARG A 14 2.53 -7.06 -12.58
N GLN A 15 1.61 -6.12 -12.56
CA GLN A 15 0.26 -6.35 -12.08
C GLN A 15 -0.57 -7.07 -13.15
N HIS A 16 -1.54 -7.85 -12.72
CA HIS A 16 -2.62 -8.27 -13.61
C HIS A 16 -3.46 -7.05 -14.01
N GLN A 17 -3.95 -7.07 -15.23
CA GLN A 17 -4.83 -6.04 -15.75
C GLN A 17 -6.06 -5.87 -14.83
N ASP A 18 -6.49 -4.63 -14.65
CA ASP A 18 -7.70 -4.25 -13.89
C ASP A 18 -7.76 -4.71 -12.43
N THR A 19 -6.60 -4.98 -11.80
CA THR A 19 -6.56 -5.43 -10.40
C THR A 19 -6.22 -4.33 -9.40
N TRP A 20 -5.70 -3.19 -9.86
CA TRP A 20 -5.34 -2.08 -8.97
C TRP A 20 -6.57 -1.28 -8.58
N SER A 21 -6.73 -1.03 -7.31
CA SER A 21 -7.76 -0.15 -6.77
C SER A 21 -7.27 0.55 -5.51
N ILE A 22 -7.80 1.74 -5.29
CA ILE A 22 -7.68 2.44 -4.02
C ILE A 22 -9.09 2.75 -3.54
N GLU A 23 -9.38 2.43 -2.29
CA GLU A 23 -10.69 2.60 -1.70
C GLU A 23 -10.56 3.15 -0.29
N GLU A 24 -11.35 4.17 -0.01
CA GLU A 24 -11.53 4.70 1.34
C GLU A 24 -12.90 4.24 1.86
N ALA A 25 -12.92 3.59 3.01
CA ALA A 25 -14.16 3.20 3.65
C ALA A 25 -14.95 4.44 4.10
N GLU A 26 -16.26 4.37 4.05
CA GLU A 26 -17.12 5.47 4.52
C GLU A 26 -16.82 5.80 5.99
N PRO A 27 -16.67 7.08 6.32
CA PRO A 27 -16.51 7.50 7.70
C PRO A 27 -17.72 7.10 8.53
N SER A 28 -17.52 6.58 9.72
CA SER A 28 -18.61 6.32 10.64
C SER A 28 -19.04 7.62 11.31
N VAL A 29 -20.35 7.83 11.37
CA VAL A 29 -20.95 9.04 11.93
C VAL A 29 -21.89 8.67 13.07
N THR A 30 -21.57 9.13 14.26
CA THR A 30 -22.44 9.00 15.43
C THR A 30 -23.10 10.33 15.74
N SER A 31 -24.44 10.34 15.69
CA SER A 31 -25.22 11.54 15.95
C SER A 31 -25.93 11.44 17.29
N TYR A 32 -25.83 12.47 18.09
CA TYR A 32 -26.51 12.60 19.38
C TYR A 32 -27.70 13.53 19.22
N LYS A 33 -28.90 13.03 19.54
CA LYS A 33 -30.15 13.75 19.41
C LYS A 33 -30.61 14.32 20.75
N ASN A 34 -31.18 15.51 20.69
CA ASN A 34 -31.87 16.08 21.83
C ASN A 34 -33.23 15.38 21.99
N GLN A 35 -33.53 14.85 23.18
CA GLN A 35 -34.80 14.15 23.47
C GLN A 35 -36.03 15.03 23.36
N ILE A 36 -35.86 16.33 23.56
CA ILE A 36 -37.03 17.28 23.55
C ILE A 36 -37.35 17.72 22.14
N THR A 37 -36.35 18.03 21.31
CA THR A 37 -36.55 18.59 19.96
C THR A 37 -36.37 17.56 18.84
N GLY A 38 -35.80 16.40 19.13
CA GLY A 38 -35.48 15.37 18.14
C GLY A 38 -34.32 15.75 17.19
N SER A 39 -33.75 16.94 17.35
CA SER A 39 -32.65 17.44 16.52
C SER A 39 -31.29 16.92 16.97
N ASN A 40 -30.38 16.76 16.02
CA ASN A 40 -28.99 16.46 16.32
C ASN A 40 -28.31 17.69 16.92
N TYR A 41 -27.77 17.57 18.14
CA TYR A 41 -26.98 18.63 18.78
C TYR A 41 -25.48 18.38 18.76
N ARG A 42 -25.06 17.15 18.50
CA ARG A 42 -23.66 16.76 18.42
C ARG A 42 -23.49 15.62 17.41
N GLN A 43 -22.43 15.66 16.68
CA GLN A 43 -22.05 14.61 15.73
C GLN A 43 -20.57 14.30 15.88
N THR A 44 -20.21 13.03 16.00
CA THR A 44 -18.84 12.56 16.00
C THR A 44 -18.59 11.77 14.72
N LYS A 45 -17.46 12.03 14.08
CA LYS A 45 -17.04 11.35 12.85
C LYS A 45 -15.73 10.62 13.09
N GLU A 46 -15.66 9.37 12.63
CA GLU A 46 -14.43 8.60 12.60
C GLU A 46 -14.09 8.32 11.13
N MET A 47 -12.85 8.55 10.76
CA MET A 47 -12.37 8.31 9.39
C MET A 47 -12.37 6.81 9.10
N GLY A 48 -12.72 6.45 7.87
CA GLY A 48 -12.62 5.08 7.38
C GLY A 48 -11.19 4.72 6.99
N ASP A 49 -10.92 3.42 6.89
CA ASP A 49 -9.64 2.91 6.44
C ASP A 49 -9.42 3.19 4.96
N LEU A 50 -8.20 3.57 4.62
CA LEU A 50 -7.75 3.78 3.24
C LEU A 50 -6.92 2.57 2.81
N VAL A 51 -7.38 1.86 1.79
CA VAL A 51 -6.81 0.59 1.34
C VAL A 51 -6.42 0.66 -0.13
N MET A 52 -5.20 0.26 -0.43
CA MET A 52 -4.69 0.03 -1.78
C MET A 52 -4.62 -1.47 -2.03
N SER A 53 -5.24 -1.93 -3.11
CA SER A 53 -5.29 -3.35 -3.47
C SER A 53 -4.80 -3.57 -4.90
N PHE A 54 -4.00 -4.60 -5.09
CA PHE A 54 -3.52 -5.03 -6.41
C PHE A 54 -3.10 -6.50 -6.40
N THR A 55 -2.96 -7.08 -7.58
CA THR A 55 -2.49 -8.46 -7.73
C THR A 55 -1.21 -8.50 -8.55
N ILE A 56 -0.18 -9.13 -8.02
CA ILE A 56 1.09 -9.35 -8.71
C ILE A 56 1.02 -10.68 -9.45
N GLY A 57 1.15 -10.62 -10.77
CA GLY A 57 1.10 -11.81 -11.62
C GLY A 57 2.45 -12.49 -11.85
N GLN A 58 3.53 -11.75 -11.70
CA GLN A 58 4.88 -12.25 -11.87
C GLN A 58 5.69 -11.97 -10.61
N TYR A 59 6.11 -13.02 -9.93
CA TYR A 59 6.87 -12.90 -8.69
C TYR A 59 7.93 -14.01 -8.59
N ASP A 60 8.95 -13.75 -7.80
CA ASP A 60 9.94 -14.72 -7.37
C ASP A 60 9.77 -15.07 -5.88
N TYR A 61 10.54 -16.00 -5.38
CA TYR A 61 10.45 -16.41 -3.97
C TYR A 61 10.94 -15.33 -3.00
N ALA A 62 11.85 -14.46 -3.43
CA ALA A 62 12.29 -13.32 -2.63
C ALA A 62 11.14 -12.32 -2.44
N THR A 63 10.38 -12.02 -3.47
CA THR A 63 9.17 -11.19 -3.38
C THR A 63 8.12 -11.80 -2.47
N LYS A 64 7.92 -13.11 -2.59
CA LYS A 64 6.97 -13.84 -1.75
C LYS A 64 7.37 -13.76 -0.27
N LYS A 65 8.66 -13.90 0.03
CA LYS A 65 9.19 -13.68 1.37
C LYS A 65 8.96 -12.26 1.88
N ASP A 66 9.20 -11.26 1.06
CA ASP A 66 9.05 -9.85 1.43
C ASP A 66 7.59 -9.46 1.70
N LEU A 67 6.65 -10.02 0.97
CA LEU A 67 5.22 -9.68 1.05
C LEU A 67 4.42 -10.58 2.00
N MET A 68 4.84 -11.82 2.17
CA MET A 68 4.12 -12.81 2.99
C MET A 68 4.90 -13.26 4.22
N GLY A 69 6.16 -12.89 4.33
CA GLY A 69 7.06 -13.46 5.32
C GLY A 69 7.49 -14.88 4.96
N GLY A 70 7.96 -15.62 5.94
CA GLY A 70 8.47 -16.97 5.74
C GLY A 70 9.96 -17.03 5.46
N THR A 71 10.43 -18.17 5.01
CA THR A 71 11.86 -18.46 4.85
C THR A 71 12.13 -19.05 3.48
N LEU A 72 13.22 -18.60 2.85
CA LEU A 72 13.74 -19.20 1.63
C LEU A 72 14.47 -20.51 1.96
N ILE A 73 14.30 -21.50 1.11
CA ILE A 73 14.92 -22.83 1.23
C ILE A 73 15.56 -23.23 -0.10
N ASN A 74 16.39 -24.28 -0.07
CA ASN A 74 17.06 -24.83 -1.27
C ASN A 74 17.84 -23.78 -2.06
N THR A 75 18.66 -22.97 -1.39
CA THR A 75 19.47 -21.92 -2.02
C THR A 75 18.57 -20.96 -2.86
N ASP A 76 17.55 -20.41 -2.22
CA ASP A 76 16.60 -19.46 -2.79
C ASP A 76 15.73 -20.00 -3.94
N LYS A 77 15.65 -21.33 -4.09
CA LYS A 77 14.81 -22.01 -5.08
C LYS A 77 13.50 -22.55 -4.52
N GLY A 78 13.19 -22.22 -3.28
CA GLY A 78 11.95 -22.60 -2.63
C GLY A 78 11.56 -21.61 -1.54
N TRP A 79 10.35 -21.69 -1.10
CA TRP A 79 9.78 -20.84 -0.06
C TRP A 79 8.93 -21.66 0.90
N LYS A 80 9.08 -21.36 2.18
CA LYS A 80 8.34 -22.00 3.28
C LYS A 80 7.55 -20.95 4.04
N ARG A 81 6.26 -21.19 4.21
CA ARG A 81 5.39 -20.30 4.99
C ARG A 81 5.74 -20.32 6.48
N GLU A 82 5.70 -19.16 7.10
CA GLU A 82 5.83 -19.04 8.56
C GLU A 82 4.59 -19.60 9.26
N ARG A 83 4.79 -20.15 10.47
CA ARG A 83 3.68 -20.55 11.31
C ARG A 83 3.23 -19.36 12.15
N GLY A 84 2.00 -18.94 12.00
CA GLY A 84 1.43 -17.82 12.72
C GLY A 84 1.22 -16.58 11.88
N VAL A 85 0.80 -15.51 12.53
CA VAL A 85 0.55 -14.22 11.88
C VAL A 85 1.86 -13.45 11.79
N VAL A 86 2.16 -12.94 10.61
CA VAL A 86 3.31 -12.06 10.36
C VAL A 86 2.78 -10.68 10.04
N ASP A 87 3.15 -9.70 10.84
CA ASP A 87 2.83 -8.30 10.58
C ASP A 87 3.92 -7.70 9.69
N ILE A 88 3.53 -7.23 8.52
CA ILE A 88 4.43 -6.64 7.55
C ILE A 88 4.02 -5.19 7.30
N TYR A 89 4.95 -4.28 7.59
CA TYR A 89 4.79 -2.86 7.35
C TYR A 89 5.68 -2.45 6.19
N LYS A 90 5.10 -1.79 5.21
CA LYS A 90 5.81 -1.33 4.01
C LYS A 90 5.40 0.11 3.67
N CYS A 91 6.31 0.84 3.05
CA CYS A 91 5.94 2.02 2.28
C CYS A 91 5.43 1.55 0.92
N MET A 92 4.26 2.02 0.53
CA MET A 92 3.64 1.68 -0.75
C MET A 92 3.59 2.90 -1.65
N ILE A 93 4.02 2.72 -2.89
CA ILE A 93 3.98 3.75 -3.91
C ILE A 93 3.32 3.16 -5.15
N ALA A 94 2.29 3.83 -5.63
CA ALA A 94 1.61 3.47 -6.87
C ALA A 94 1.64 4.63 -7.86
N LEU A 95 1.88 4.32 -9.12
CA LEU A 95 1.72 5.27 -10.23
C LEU A 95 0.39 5.00 -10.92
N THR A 96 -0.47 6.00 -10.98
CA THR A 96 -1.76 5.92 -11.66
C THR A 96 -1.61 6.16 -13.16
N GLU A 97 -2.61 5.76 -13.95
CA GLU A 97 -2.64 6.04 -15.39
C GLU A 97 -2.67 7.54 -15.71
N ASP A 98 -3.16 8.35 -14.79
CA ASP A 98 -3.18 9.82 -14.90
C ASP A 98 -1.84 10.47 -14.55
N ASN A 99 -0.77 9.70 -14.47
CA ASN A 99 0.57 10.16 -14.09
C ASN A 99 0.63 10.83 -12.72
N GLN A 100 -0.05 10.26 -11.75
CA GLN A 100 0.02 10.68 -10.36
C GLN A 100 0.62 9.58 -9.49
N TYR A 101 1.46 9.96 -8.54
CA TYR A 101 2.00 9.07 -7.55
C TYR A 101 1.15 9.13 -6.27
N VAL A 102 0.72 7.97 -5.83
CA VAL A 102 0.05 7.79 -4.53
C VAL A 102 1.03 7.12 -3.59
N VAL A 103 1.31 7.74 -2.46
CA VAL A 103 2.29 7.25 -1.49
C VAL A 103 1.63 7.01 -0.14
N PHE A 104 1.77 5.79 0.37
CA PHE A 104 1.47 5.45 1.75
C PHE A 104 2.80 5.23 2.49
N PRO A 105 3.29 6.20 3.26
CA PRO A 105 4.58 6.10 3.94
C PRO A 105 4.68 4.91 4.89
N LYS A 106 3.56 4.55 5.53
CA LYS A 106 3.44 3.37 6.37
C LYS A 106 2.12 2.67 6.09
N ALA A 107 2.18 1.44 5.65
CA ALA A 107 1.01 0.63 5.40
C ALA A 107 1.18 -0.78 5.96
N THR A 108 0.11 -1.34 6.52
CA THR A 108 0.06 -2.76 6.84
C THR A 108 -0.23 -3.53 5.57
N SER A 109 0.65 -4.43 5.20
CA SER A 109 0.51 -5.25 4.00
C SER A 109 0.00 -6.64 4.36
N ILE A 110 -1.13 -7.01 3.80
CA ILE A 110 -1.67 -8.36 3.86
C ILE A 110 -1.63 -8.93 2.45
N THR A 111 -0.85 -9.99 2.27
CA THR A 111 -0.70 -10.65 0.98
C THR A 111 -1.19 -12.08 1.08
N ARG A 112 -1.97 -12.48 0.09
CA ARG A 112 -2.49 -13.84 -0.05
C ARG A 112 -2.27 -14.37 -1.46
N GLU A 113 -2.16 -15.68 -1.57
CA GLU A 113 -2.15 -16.35 -2.87
C GLU A 113 -3.56 -16.30 -3.47
N ALA A 114 -3.64 -15.90 -4.73
CA ALA A 114 -4.88 -15.84 -5.46
C ALA A 114 -4.70 -16.42 -6.87
N ASN A 115 -5.75 -17.05 -7.37
CA ASN A 115 -5.79 -17.51 -8.74
C ASN A 115 -6.50 -16.46 -9.61
N THR A 116 -5.81 -15.99 -10.65
CA THR A 116 -6.36 -15.06 -11.62
C THR A 116 -6.07 -15.59 -13.02
N ASP A 117 -7.11 -15.79 -13.82
CA ASP A 117 -7.01 -16.29 -15.20
C ASP A 117 -6.17 -17.57 -15.36
N GLY A 118 -6.29 -18.49 -14.43
CA GLY A 118 -5.56 -19.76 -14.45
C GLY A 118 -4.11 -19.68 -13.96
N ALA A 119 -3.61 -18.50 -13.60
CA ALA A 119 -2.30 -18.30 -13.01
C ALA A 119 -2.40 -17.98 -11.51
N ILE A 120 -1.42 -18.40 -10.74
CA ILE A 120 -1.32 -18.03 -9.33
C ILE A 120 -0.64 -16.67 -9.24
N GLY A 121 -1.33 -15.72 -8.64
CA GLY A 121 -0.80 -14.41 -8.32
C GLY A 121 -0.72 -14.16 -6.82
N LEU A 122 -0.13 -13.04 -6.44
CA LEU A 122 -0.14 -12.53 -5.07
C LEU A 122 -1.09 -11.34 -4.98
N ALA A 123 -2.21 -11.52 -4.30
CA ALA A 123 -3.14 -10.44 -4.01
C ALA A 123 -2.67 -9.69 -2.77
N VAL A 124 -2.31 -8.42 -2.97
CA VAL A 124 -1.81 -7.53 -1.93
C VAL A 124 -2.90 -6.54 -1.55
N SER A 125 -3.13 -6.40 -0.25
CA SER A 125 -3.98 -5.38 0.33
C SER A 125 -3.16 -4.58 1.34
N ALA A 126 -2.98 -3.30 1.08
CA ALA A 126 -2.21 -2.40 1.92
C ALA A 126 -3.11 -1.35 2.53
N THR A 127 -3.23 -1.36 3.85
CA THR A 127 -4.00 -0.36 4.60
C THR A 127 -3.06 0.72 5.11
N ALA A 128 -3.36 1.98 4.77
CA ALA A 128 -2.59 3.12 5.24
C ALA A 128 -2.68 3.25 6.75
N LEU A 129 -1.54 3.44 7.40
CA LEU A 129 -1.41 3.67 8.83
C LEU A 129 -0.81 5.05 9.10
N GLU A 130 -1.06 5.54 10.29
CA GLU A 130 -0.40 6.74 10.77
C GLU A 130 1.10 6.46 10.97
N PRO A 131 1.99 7.25 10.34
CA PRO A 131 3.43 7.12 10.54
C PRO A 131 3.84 7.47 11.97
N ASP A 132 5.00 6.95 12.40
CA ASP A 132 5.53 7.21 13.75
C ASP A 132 5.97 8.67 13.93
N ASN A 133 6.29 9.36 12.84
CA ASN A 133 6.61 10.79 12.84
C ASN A 133 5.34 11.61 12.60
N SER A 134 5.00 12.46 13.54
CA SER A 134 3.81 13.33 13.50
C SER A 134 3.80 14.34 12.34
N ASP A 135 4.96 14.63 11.75
CA ASP A 135 5.09 15.57 10.63
C ASP A 135 4.81 14.88 9.27
N VAL A 136 4.60 13.57 9.27
CA VAL A 136 4.35 12.78 8.08
C VAL A 136 2.89 12.34 8.05
N SER A 137 2.19 12.66 6.96
CA SER A 137 0.81 12.21 6.74
C SER A 137 0.75 10.74 6.36
N SER A 138 -0.40 10.11 6.53
CA SER A 138 -0.67 8.72 6.13
C SER A 138 -0.77 8.54 4.61
N GLU A 139 -1.03 9.60 3.86
CA GLU A 139 -1.21 9.58 2.41
C GLU A 139 -0.64 10.84 1.76
N TYR A 140 0.04 10.66 0.62
CA TYR A 140 0.50 11.74 -0.25
C TYR A 140 0.12 11.46 -1.69
N TRP A 141 -0.19 12.52 -2.42
CA TRP A 141 -0.39 12.51 -3.86
C TRP A 141 0.56 13.49 -4.50
N PHE A 142 1.30 13.02 -5.51
CA PHE A 142 2.24 13.86 -6.26
C PHE A 142 1.98 13.73 -7.75
N ASP A 143 2.05 14.85 -8.46
CA ASP A 143 2.14 14.82 -9.92
C ASP A 143 3.50 14.24 -10.34
N SER A 144 3.54 13.46 -11.42
CA SER A 144 4.77 12.82 -11.89
C SER A 144 5.87 13.82 -12.24
N SER A 145 5.51 15.02 -12.70
CA SER A 145 6.47 16.09 -13.02
C SER A 145 7.27 16.55 -11.79
N VAL A 146 6.63 16.64 -10.65
CA VAL A 146 7.27 17.01 -9.37
C VAL A 146 8.28 15.95 -8.92
N VAL A 147 7.95 14.68 -9.08
CA VAL A 147 8.84 13.56 -8.71
C VAL A 147 10.08 13.54 -9.63
N VAL A 148 9.91 13.72 -10.93
CA VAL A 148 11.01 13.79 -11.89
C VAL A 148 11.93 14.98 -11.60
N GLU A 149 11.38 16.15 -11.28
CA GLU A 149 12.15 17.33 -10.90
C GLU A 149 12.98 17.09 -9.63
N ALA A 150 12.38 16.52 -8.60
CA ALA A 150 13.07 16.18 -7.35
C ALA A 150 14.22 15.18 -7.57
N LEU A 151 14.05 14.20 -8.44
CA LEU A 151 15.09 13.26 -8.84
C LEU A 151 16.23 13.92 -9.60
N SER A 152 15.93 14.84 -10.50
CA SER A 152 16.95 15.58 -11.25
C SER A 152 17.81 16.44 -10.34
N LEU A 153 17.21 17.11 -9.36
CA LEU A 153 17.92 17.92 -8.37
C LEU A 153 18.82 17.07 -7.45
N SER A 154 18.38 15.87 -7.05
CA SER A 154 19.19 14.98 -6.24
C SER A 154 20.44 14.50 -6.98
N ASN A 155 20.35 14.26 -8.28
CA ASN A 155 21.47 13.88 -9.13
C ASN A 155 22.48 15.02 -9.36
N MET A 156 22.05 16.27 -9.28
CA MET A 156 22.94 17.44 -9.37
C MET A 156 23.69 17.72 -8.07
N SER A 157 23.14 17.33 -6.94
CA SER A 157 23.75 17.52 -5.61
C SER A 157 24.85 16.51 -5.28
N SER A 158 25.01 15.46 -6.06
CA SER A 158 25.98 14.37 -5.84
C SER A 158 27.25 14.43 -6.68
N LYS A 159 27.54 15.59 -7.34
CA LYS A 159 28.78 15.82 -8.09
C LYS A 159 29.74 16.73 -7.35
#